data_ea748e01f3e0093037f0115a123dc956
#
_entry.id   ea748e01f3e0093037f0115a123dc956
#
_cell.length_a   1.000
_cell.length_b   1.000
_cell.length_c   1.000
_cell.angle_alpha   90.00
_cell.angle_beta   90.00
_cell.angle_gamma   90.00
#
_symmetry.space_group_name_H-M   'P 1'
#
loop_
_entity.id
_entity.type
_entity.pdbx_description
1 polymer ?
#
loop_
_entity_poly.entity_id
_entity_poly.type
_entity_poly.pdbx_seq_one_letter_code
_entity_poly.pdbx_strand_id
1 'polypeptide(L)'
;MTVTSKDKIAIVNAQIVTVDKDSSIIENGSLVVGADGTIRAIAPGNITHNATEVIDARGAIVMPGLINSHTHLGMTLFRGLGDDMSLEDFLARLQPAEVKVLNYAAVHAGTELAALESLLGGITTSLDMYFLPDAALEVANSSLMRIQTGPNFLESDGPEPLKFADRLSWAKKWLTAPRDSAGSTGWVAPHSTYLLDEKQLCTLAELASEFEARIHVHAAETVGEMQLVAKRHGGRTPIQVLADTKLLRRSVLAHGVHLSDDDIALIASNSATVVHCPASNFKLASGVARILDLQRAGVNIALGTDGPASGNDIDLWIAIRLAGYMQKTVAKDPSVLPAVDLVRMATINGAKALQLDHIIGSLEVGKRADLIVLDADSPSLTPSFEPHTTIATCVTRADVRHVLVDGQIVVRDRECLTIDRKSAISKVRALGKQVLASVNKN
;
A
#
# COMPACT_ATOMS: atom_id res chain seq x y z
N MET A 1 -9.30 28.34 32.29
CA MET A 1 -7.89 27.90 32.13
C MET A 1 -7.82 27.06 30.89
N THR A 2 -7.34 27.62 29.79
CA THR A 2 -7.05 26.88 28.55
C THR A 2 -5.86 26.03 28.85
N VAL A 3 -6.04 24.71 28.96
CA VAL A 3 -4.94 23.74 28.93
C VAL A 3 -4.35 23.86 27.54
N THR A 4 -3.22 24.56 27.38
CA THR A 4 -2.43 24.53 26.17
C THR A 4 -1.91 23.09 26.05
N SER A 5 -2.45 22.32 25.11
CA SER A 5 -1.95 20.97 24.83
C SER A 5 -0.44 21.06 24.57
N LYS A 6 0.32 20.24 25.27
CA LYS A 6 1.80 20.22 25.15
C LYS A 6 2.18 19.73 23.76
N ASP A 7 3.10 20.41 23.09
CA ASP A 7 3.64 19.93 21.82
C ASP A 7 4.55 18.73 22.07
N LYS A 8 4.53 17.76 21.15
CA LYS A 8 5.35 16.55 21.27
C LYS A 8 6.63 16.69 20.47
N ILE A 9 6.50 17.05 19.19
CA ILE A 9 7.62 17.12 18.25
C ILE A 9 7.52 18.43 17.47
N ALA A 10 8.64 19.10 17.25
CA ALA A 10 8.78 20.16 16.27
C ALA A 10 9.80 19.75 15.22
N ILE A 11 9.47 19.92 13.94
CA ILE A 11 10.39 19.78 12.82
C ILE A 11 10.65 21.18 12.31
N VAL A 12 11.91 21.59 12.25
CA VAL A 12 12.31 22.95 11.89
C VAL A 12 13.29 22.95 10.71
N ASN A 13 13.46 24.09 10.06
CA ASN A 13 14.36 24.27 8.92
C ASN A 13 14.11 23.26 7.80
N ALA A 14 12.85 23.00 7.47
CA ALA A 14 12.44 22.00 6.48
C ALA A 14 11.98 22.62 5.17
N GLN A 15 12.21 21.94 4.06
CA GLN A 15 11.46 22.12 2.82
C GLN A 15 10.23 21.21 2.88
N ILE A 16 9.05 21.77 3.17
CA ILE A 16 7.85 20.98 3.42
C ILE A 16 7.04 20.86 2.14
N VAL A 17 6.87 19.62 1.65
CA VAL A 17 6.00 19.27 0.52
C VAL A 17 4.70 18.73 1.10
N THR A 18 3.65 19.56 1.09
CA THR A 18 2.42 19.28 1.84
C THR A 18 1.53 18.23 1.21
N VAL A 19 1.56 18.13 -0.12
CA VAL A 19 0.63 17.30 -0.92
C VAL A 19 -0.85 17.61 -0.61
N ASP A 20 -1.13 18.82 -0.17
CA ASP A 20 -2.48 19.36 -0.04
C ASP A 20 -3.17 19.50 -1.43
N LYS A 21 -4.37 20.08 -1.46
CA LYS A 21 -5.11 20.27 -2.73
C LYS A 21 -4.30 21.06 -3.77
N ASP A 22 -3.45 21.99 -3.34
CA ASP A 22 -2.65 22.90 -4.19
C ASP A 22 -1.21 22.36 -4.39
N SER A 23 -0.86 21.22 -3.75
CA SER A 23 0.50 20.62 -3.75
C SER A 23 1.57 21.64 -3.33
N SER A 24 1.29 22.36 -2.25
CA SER A 24 2.09 23.49 -1.78
C SER A 24 3.48 23.05 -1.31
N ILE A 25 4.48 23.90 -1.55
CA ILE A 25 5.84 23.76 -1.04
C ILE A 25 6.12 24.94 -0.11
N ILE A 26 6.57 24.65 1.10
CA ILE A 26 6.95 25.65 2.09
C ILE A 26 8.45 25.60 2.28
N GLU A 27 9.14 26.60 1.75
CA GLU A 27 10.58 26.74 1.91
C GLU A 27 10.92 27.20 3.33
N ASN A 28 11.98 26.60 3.90
CA ASN A 28 12.43 26.92 5.27
C ASN A 28 11.29 26.94 6.28
N GLY A 29 10.44 25.89 6.22
CA GLY A 29 9.25 25.79 7.05
C GLY A 29 9.49 25.07 8.38
N SER A 30 8.48 25.17 9.25
CA SER A 30 8.38 24.37 10.47
C SER A 30 7.02 23.68 10.57
N LEU A 31 7.02 22.49 11.18
CA LEU A 31 5.84 21.68 11.47
C LEU A 31 5.85 21.28 12.93
N VAL A 32 4.72 21.45 13.62
CA VAL A 32 4.55 21.11 15.04
C VAL A 32 3.50 20.03 15.20
N VAL A 33 3.86 18.97 15.90
CA VAL A 33 3.00 17.83 16.24
C VAL A 33 2.55 17.95 17.69
N GLY A 34 1.24 17.87 17.92
CA GLY A 34 0.62 17.89 19.24
C GLY A 34 0.85 16.56 20.01
N ALA A 35 0.55 16.58 21.31
CA ALA A 35 0.65 15.39 22.16
C ALA A 35 -0.30 14.26 21.72
N ASP A 36 -1.39 14.62 21.04
CA ASP A 36 -2.36 13.69 20.46
C ASP A 36 -1.93 13.07 19.13
N GLY A 37 -0.74 13.46 18.61
CA GLY A 37 -0.18 12.97 17.34
C GLY A 37 -0.72 13.70 16.11
N THR A 38 -1.53 14.76 16.25
CA THR A 38 -2.00 15.56 15.12
C THR A 38 -1.02 16.68 14.77
N ILE A 39 -1.01 17.09 13.52
CA ILE A 39 -0.30 18.28 13.06
C ILE A 39 -1.03 19.51 13.60
N ARG A 40 -0.41 20.25 14.50
CA ARG A 40 -0.98 21.44 15.14
C ARG A 40 -0.72 22.72 14.36
N ALA A 41 0.44 22.82 13.73
CA ALA A 41 0.84 23.98 12.96
C ALA A 41 1.82 23.61 11.86
N ILE A 42 1.72 24.30 10.74
CA ILE A 42 2.68 24.30 9.63
C ILE A 42 2.77 25.74 9.13
N ALA A 43 3.97 26.28 9.02
CA ALA A 43 4.18 27.63 8.47
C ALA A 43 5.62 27.82 7.99
N PRO A 44 5.87 28.83 7.12
CA PRO A 44 7.22 29.29 6.83
C PRO A 44 7.93 29.84 8.08
N GLY A 45 9.24 29.64 8.14
CA GLY A 45 10.08 30.12 9.24
C GLY A 45 9.87 29.33 10.54
N ASN A 46 10.27 29.95 11.65
CA ASN A 46 10.18 29.31 12.95
C ASN A 46 8.79 29.52 13.58
N ILE A 47 8.18 28.44 14.03
CA ILE A 47 6.93 28.46 14.80
C ILE A 47 7.29 28.36 16.28
N THR A 48 6.63 29.22 17.11
CA THR A 48 6.73 29.10 18.57
C THR A 48 6.12 27.77 19.00
N HIS A 49 6.90 26.96 19.72
CA HIS A 49 6.49 25.66 20.23
C HIS A 49 7.06 25.40 21.63
N ASN A 50 6.45 24.46 22.35
CA ASN A 50 6.95 23.92 23.60
C ASN A 50 7.21 22.40 23.47
N ALA A 51 7.58 21.96 22.28
CA ALA A 51 7.86 20.57 21.96
C ALA A 51 8.97 19.99 22.83
N THR A 52 8.78 18.75 23.28
CA THR A 52 9.76 18.03 24.06
C THR A 52 10.89 17.49 23.20
N GLU A 53 10.68 17.39 21.90
CA GLU A 53 11.65 16.93 20.92
C GLU A 53 11.68 17.85 19.70
N VAL A 54 12.89 18.16 19.23
CA VAL A 54 13.09 18.98 18.01
C VAL A 54 13.95 18.21 17.02
N ILE A 55 13.42 18.08 15.79
CA ILE A 55 14.14 17.56 14.63
C ILE A 55 14.53 18.75 13.76
N ASP A 56 15.81 19.04 13.67
CA ASP A 56 16.33 20.01 12.68
C ASP A 56 16.51 19.29 11.33
N ALA A 57 15.66 19.63 10.38
CA ALA A 57 15.67 19.03 9.06
C ALA A 57 16.84 19.55 8.19
N ARG A 58 17.50 20.65 8.57
CA ARG A 58 18.67 21.21 7.86
C ARG A 58 18.44 21.44 6.36
N GLY A 59 17.23 21.85 5.99
CA GLY A 59 16.82 22.05 4.60
C GLY A 59 16.31 20.78 3.89
N ALA A 60 16.28 19.64 4.55
CA ALA A 60 15.73 18.41 3.96
C ALA A 60 14.25 18.51 3.64
N ILE A 61 13.83 17.71 2.66
CA ILE A 61 12.42 17.56 2.31
C ILE A 61 11.70 16.80 3.45
N VAL A 62 10.56 17.37 3.88
CA VAL A 62 9.57 16.74 4.76
C VAL A 62 8.29 16.59 3.96
N MET A 63 7.77 15.36 3.88
CA MET A 63 6.58 15.04 3.09
C MET A 63 5.70 14.02 3.80
N PRO A 64 4.43 13.82 3.34
CA PRO A 64 3.59 12.74 3.89
C PRO A 64 4.27 11.38 3.76
N GLY A 65 4.01 10.49 4.70
CA GLY A 65 4.39 9.10 4.59
C GLY A 65 3.78 8.44 3.36
N LEU A 66 4.53 7.52 2.75
CA LEU A 66 4.07 6.78 1.58
C LEU A 66 2.97 5.79 1.97
N ILE A 67 2.04 5.58 1.05
CA ILE A 67 0.90 4.66 1.22
C ILE A 67 0.96 3.59 0.15
N ASN A 68 1.22 2.34 0.57
CA ASN A 68 1.22 1.17 -0.28
C ASN A 68 -0.21 0.61 -0.38
N SER A 69 -0.89 0.93 -1.47
CA SER A 69 -2.33 0.68 -1.62
C SER A 69 -2.69 -0.75 -2.03
N HIS A 70 -1.70 -1.61 -2.28
CA HIS A 70 -1.85 -3.04 -2.52
C HIS A 70 -0.55 -3.77 -2.25
N THR A 71 -0.61 -4.78 -1.36
CA THR A 71 0.53 -5.64 -1.06
C THR A 71 0.10 -6.96 -0.43
N HIS A 72 1.06 -7.91 -0.32
CA HIS A 72 0.96 -9.20 0.37
C HIS A 72 2.13 -9.31 1.35
N LEU A 73 2.05 -8.64 2.51
CA LEU A 73 3.19 -8.45 3.41
C LEU A 73 3.84 -9.76 3.86
N GLY A 74 3.04 -10.79 4.15
CA GLY A 74 3.54 -12.11 4.55
C GLY A 74 4.39 -12.82 3.47
N MET A 75 4.28 -12.41 2.20
CA MET A 75 5.04 -13.01 1.09
C MET A 75 6.54 -12.69 1.11
N THR A 76 7.05 -11.90 2.07
CA THR A 76 8.50 -11.77 2.27
C THR A 76 9.20 -13.11 2.48
N LEU A 77 8.47 -14.12 2.97
CA LEU A 77 8.95 -15.50 3.12
C LEU A 77 9.30 -16.18 1.79
N PHE A 78 8.68 -15.73 0.68
CA PHE A 78 8.78 -16.33 -0.64
C PHE A 78 9.52 -15.46 -1.67
N ARG A 79 10.16 -14.39 -1.22
CA ARG A 79 10.91 -13.44 -2.06
C ARG A 79 11.91 -14.18 -2.95
N GLY A 80 11.85 -13.91 -4.27
CA GLY A 80 12.73 -14.54 -5.27
C GLY A 80 12.39 -16.00 -5.60
N LEU A 81 11.26 -16.53 -5.13
CA LEU A 81 10.89 -17.93 -5.40
C LEU A 81 10.39 -18.16 -6.83
N GLY A 82 9.80 -17.17 -7.46
CA GLY A 82 9.11 -17.27 -8.76
C GLY A 82 9.61 -16.25 -9.77
N ASP A 83 10.93 -16.16 -10.00
CA ASP A 83 11.50 -15.33 -11.05
C ASP A 83 11.47 -16.07 -12.40
N ASP A 84 11.43 -15.29 -13.49
CA ASP A 84 11.45 -15.75 -14.89
C ASP A 84 10.30 -16.72 -15.23
N MET A 85 9.10 -16.47 -14.70
CA MET A 85 7.92 -17.32 -14.86
C MET A 85 6.69 -16.49 -15.26
N SER A 86 5.73 -17.14 -15.95
CA SER A 86 4.37 -16.58 -16.11
C SER A 86 3.65 -16.48 -14.77
N LEU A 87 2.58 -15.69 -14.67
CA LEU A 87 1.77 -15.61 -13.45
C LEU A 87 1.23 -17.00 -13.06
N GLU A 88 0.77 -17.79 -14.04
CA GLU A 88 0.22 -19.12 -13.83
C GLU A 88 1.28 -20.08 -13.25
N ASP A 89 2.49 -20.10 -13.81
CA ASP A 89 3.61 -20.92 -13.32
C ASP A 89 4.09 -20.43 -11.94
N PHE A 90 4.13 -19.12 -11.74
CA PHE A 90 4.44 -18.51 -10.45
C PHE A 90 3.46 -18.98 -9.37
N LEU A 91 2.15 -18.87 -9.62
CA LEU A 91 1.12 -19.34 -8.68
C LEU A 91 1.17 -20.84 -8.46
N ALA A 92 1.39 -21.64 -9.52
CA ALA A 92 1.53 -23.08 -9.40
C ALA A 92 2.72 -23.50 -8.53
N ARG A 93 3.80 -22.70 -8.50
CA ARG A 93 4.96 -22.92 -7.64
C ARG A 93 4.75 -22.41 -6.22
N LEU A 94 4.11 -21.24 -6.07
CA LEU A 94 3.94 -20.54 -4.81
C LEU A 94 2.88 -21.21 -3.91
N GLN A 95 1.68 -21.46 -4.42
CA GLN A 95 0.55 -21.95 -3.63
C GLN A 95 0.85 -23.25 -2.85
N PRO A 96 1.48 -24.30 -3.42
CA PRO A 96 1.86 -25.48 -2.64
C PRO A 96 2.87 -25.20 -1.53
N ALA A 97 3.76 -24.22 -1.73
CA ALA A 97 4.70 -23.80 -0.69
C ALA A 97 3.99 -23.03 0.43
N GLU A 98 3.06 -22.16 0.10
CA GLU A 98 2.23 -21.45 1.07
C GLU A 98 1.44 -22.43 1.94
N VAL A 99 0.72 -23.39 1.35
CA VAL A 99 -0.04 -24.41 2.10
C VAL A 99 0.85 -25.19 3.07
N LYS A 100 2.10 -25.49 2.70
CA LYS A 100 3.03 -26.28 3.52
C LYS A 100 3.72 -25.48 4.63
N VAL A 101 3.96 -24.18 4.42
CA VAL A 101 4.82 -23.37 5.30
C VAL A 101 4.02 -22.39 6.14
N LEU A 102 2.93 -21.84 5.59
CA LEU A 102 2.19 -20.78 6.28
C LEU A 102 1.41 -21.33 7.47
N ASN A 103 1.61 -20.66 8.56
CA ASN A 103 0.83 -20.70 9.79
C ASN A 103 0.90 -19.32 10.44
N TYR A 104 0.21 -19.11 11.54
CA TYR A 104 0.17 -17.82 12.22
C TYR A 104 1.57 -17.22 12.47
N ALA A 105 2.48 -18.02 13.04
CA ALA A 105 3.82 -17.57 13.37
C ALA A 105 4.66 -17.22 12.11
N ALA A 106 4.47 -17.98 11.02
CA ALA A 106 5.15 -17.72 9.76
C ALA A 106 4.64 -16.43 9.11
N VAL A 107 3.31 -16.23 9.02
CA VAL A 107 2.73 -15.00 8.49
C VAL A 107 3.12 -13.80 9.34
N HIS A 108 3.07 -13.92 10.67
CA HIS A 108 3.55 -12.87 11.58
C HIS A 108 5.01 -12.49 11.29
N ALA A 109 5.90 -13.48 11.22
CA ALA A 109 7.33 -13.23 10.96
C ALA A 109 7.58 -12.58 9.59
N GLY A 110 6.86 -13.04 8.55
CA GLY A 110 6.93 -12.45 7.21
C GLY A 110 6.44 -11.01 7.20
N THR A 111 5.30 -10.76 7.84
CA THR A 111 4.71 -9.41 7.95
C THR A 111 5.58 -8.48 8.81
N GLU A 112 6.19 -8.97 9.90
CA GLU A 112 7.12 -8.18 10.73
C GLU A 112 8.34 -7.72 9.90
N LEU A 113 8.91 -8.60 9.07
CA LEU A 113 9.99 -8.21 8.16
C LEU A 113 9.53 -7.22 7.11
N ALA A 114 8.33 -7.41 6.56
CA ALA A 114 7.72 -6.48 5.59
C ALA A 114 7.48 -5.11 6.20
N ALA A 115 6.96 -5.04 7.43
CA ALA A 115 6.75 -3.78 8.15
C ALA A 115 8.06 -3.05 8.41
N LEU A 116 9.11 -3.78 8.81
CA LEU A 116 10.46 -3.21 8.96
C LEU A 116 10.97 -2.60 7.64
N GLU A 117 10.86 -3.32 6.53
CA GLU A 117 11.29 -2.85 5.20
C GLU A 117 10.47 -1.63 4.76
N SER A 118 9.15 -1.67 4.97
CA SER A 118 8.21 -0.58 4.67
C SER A 118 8.56 0.68 5.43
N LEU A 119 8.69 0.60 6.76
CA LEU A 119 9.00 1.75 7.61
C LEU A 119 10.36 2.35 7.27
N LEU A 120 11.39 1.54 7.04
CA LEU A 120 12.70 2.00 6.60
C LEU A 120 12.68 2.65 5.22
N GLY A 121 11.72 2.29 4.38
CA GLY A 121 11.46 2.89 3.06
C GLY A 121 10.52 4.08 3.07
N GLY A 122 9.99 4.49 4.24
CA GLY A 122 9.06 5.62 4.36
C GLY A 122 7.59 5.29 4.11
N ILE A 123 7.24 4.00 3.98
CA ILE A 123 5.84 3.56 3.88
C ILE A 123 5.25 3.50 5.28
N THR A 124 4.28 4.37 5.57
CA THR A 124 3.62 4.46 6.87
C THR A 124 2.30 3.69 6.93
N THR A 125 1.71 3.42 5.76
CA THR A 125 0.41 2.76 5.63
C THR A 125 0.45 1.75 4.49
N SER A 126 -0.13 0.56 4.70
CA SER A 126 -0.30 -0.47 3.66
C SER A 126 -1.70 -1.06 3.67
N LEU A 127 -2.21 -1.41 2.48
CA LEU A 127 -3.40 -2.25 2.30
C LEU A 127 -2.92 -3.66 1.93
N ASP A 128 -3.03 -4.56 2.89
CA ASP A 128 -2.58 -5.95 2.78
C ASP A 128 -3.73 -6.89 2.39
N MET A 129 -3.46 -7.81 1.49
CA MET A 129 -4.35 -8.91 1.12
C MET A 129 -3.60 -10.23 1.29
N TYR A 130 -3.65 -10.80 2.48
CA TYR A 130 -2.97 -12.06 2.70
C TYR A 130 -3.75 -13.00 3.63
N PHE A 131 -3.20 -14.20 3.86
CA PHE A 131 -3.74 -15.18 4.79
C PHE A 131 -3.51 -14.76 6.24
N LEU A 132 -4.37 -15.24 7.15
CA LEU A 132 -4.23 -15.05 8.60
C LEU A 132 -4.09 -13.56 8.99
N PRO A 133 -5.04 -12.70 8.59
CA PRO A 133 -4.94 -11.26 8.78
C PRO A 133 -4.81 -10.83 10.25
N ASP A 134 -5.18 -11.68 11.22
CA ASP A 134 -4.92 -11.43 12.65
C ASP A 134 -3.42 -11.28 12.95
N ALA A 135 -2.56 -12.02 12.25
CA ALA A 135 -1.11 -11.89 12.37
C ALA A 135 -0.60 -10.54 11.86
N ALA A 136 -1.20 -10.03 10.78
CA ALA A 136 -0.88 -8.71 10.25
C ALA A 136 -1.32 -7.58 11.21
N LEU A 137 -2.46 -7.74 11.89
CA LEU A 137 -2.91 -6.77 12.89
C LEU A 137 -2.02 -6.74 14.14
N GLU A 138 -1.52 -7.90 14.59
CA GLU A 138 -0.58 -7.94 15.71
C GLU A 138 0.70 -7.19 15.36
N VAL A 139 1.21 -7.36 14.13
CA VAL A 139 2.36 -6.59 13.63
C VAL A 139 2.02 -5.11 13.51
N ALA A 140 0.84 -4.72 13.05
CA ALA A 140 0.42 -3.32 12.99
C ALA A 140 0.51 -2.67 14.38
N ASN A 141 -0.03 -3.33 15.40
CA ASN A 141 -0.03 -2.83 16.78
C ASN A 141 1.39 -2.74 17.37
N SER A 142 2.24 -3.73 17.14
CA SER A 142 3.61 -3.75 17.68
C SER A 142 4.57 -2.84 16.95
N SER A 143 4.43 -2.70 15.61
CA SER A 143 5.29 -1.86 14.79
C SER A 143 4.84 -0.40 14.71
N LEU A 144 3.59 -0.11 15.09
CA LEU A 144 2.88 1.17 14.89
C LEU A 144 2.65 1.51 13.40
N MET A 145 3.00 0.65 12.46
CA MET A 145 2.67 0.83 11.05
C MET A 145 1.15 0.67 10.85
N ARG A 146 0.53 1.51 10.04
CA ARG A 146 -0.88 1.34 9.68
C ARG A 146 -1.04 0.21 8.67
N ILE A 147 -1.52 -0.95 9.08
CA ILE A 147 -1.84 -2.06 8.19
C ILE A 147 -3.36 -2.20 8.10
N GLN A 148 -3.90 -1.92 6.92
CA GLN A 148 -5.29 -2.17 6.58
C GLN A 148 -5.38 -3.59 6.01
N THR A 149 -6.29 -4.41 6.49
CA THR A 149 -6.44 -5.80 6.02
C THR A 149 -7.84 -6.32 6.29
N GLY A 150 -8.17 -7.49 5.76
CA GLY A 150 -9.44 -8.15 5.99
C GLY A 150 -9.46 -9.59 5.51
N PRO A 151 -10.57 -10.31 5.72
CA PRO A 151 -10.75 -11.66 5.23
C PRO A 151 -10.53 -11.79 3.74
N ASN A 152 -9.61 -12.67 3.35
CA ASN A 152 -9.35 -13.02 1.97
C ASN A 152 -10.21 -14.21 1.56
N PHE A 153 -10.80 -14.16 0.36
CA PHE A 153 -11.67 -15.21 -0.19
C PHE A 153 -11.14 -15.71 -1.52
N LEU A 154 -10.92 -17.01 -1.58
CA LEU A 154 -10.55 -17.74 -2.79
C LEU A 154 -11.21 -19.13 -2.76
N GLU A 155 -11.31 -19.79 -3.91
CA GLU A 155 -11.99 -21.08 -4.05
C GLU A 155 -11.17 -22.25 -3.47
N SER A 156 -9.87 -22.08 -3.29
CA SER A 156 -8.98 -23.10 -2.71
C SER A 156 -8.93 -22.99 -1.18
N ASP A 157 -8.60 -24.10 -0.52
CA ASP A 157 -8.48 -24.14 0.94
C ASP A 157 -7.34 -23.24 1.46
N GLY A 158 -6.32 -22.94 0.63
CA GLY A 158 -5.17 -22.13 1.05
C GLY A 158 -4.49 -22.69 2.30
N PRO A 159 -3.67 -21.91 3.00
CA PRO A 159 -3.10 -22.29 4.29
C PRO A 159 -4.13 -22.24 5.44
N GLU A 160 -5.27 -21.62 5.24
CA GLU A 160 -6.42 -21.64 6.15
C GLU A 160 -7.41 -22.70 5.66
N PRO A 161 -7.59 -23.83 6.37
CA PRO A 161 -8.41 -24.94 5.89
C PRO A 161 -9.91 -24.68 6.08
N LEU A 162 -10.39 -23.51 5.65
CA LEU A 162 -11.79 -23.12 5.74
C LEU A 162 -12.48 -23.22 4.37
N LYS A 163 -13.60 -23.91 4.32
CA LYS A 163 -14.52 -23.84 3.18
C LYS A 163 -15.14 -22.44 3.09
N PHE A 164 -15.66 -22.07 1.92
CA PHE A 164 -16.25 -20.74 1.70
C PHE A 164 -17.28 -20.34 2.76
N ALA A 165 -18.19 -21.26 3.13
CA ALA A 165 -19.21 -21.02 4.18
C ALA A 165 -18.59 -20.76 5.57
N ASP A 166 -17.51 -21.48 5.90
CA ASP A 166 -16.81 -21.32 7.18
C ASP A 166 -16.05 -19.99 7.20
N ARG A 167 -15.38 -19.65 6.08
CA ARG A 167 -14.74 -18.34 5.89
C ARG A 167 -15.73 -17.19 6.01
N LEU A 168 -16.93 -17.34 5.43
CA LEU A 168 -18.00 -16.34 5.53
C LEU A 168 -18.43 -16.13 7.00
N SER A 169 -18.62 -17.24 7.74
CA SER A 169 -18.97 -17.19 9.16
C SER A 169 -17.89 -16.56 10.03
N TRP A 170 -16.62 -16.85 9.72
CA TRP A 170 -15.48 -16.25 10.38
C TRP A 170 -15.34 -14.76 10.02
N ALA A 171 -15.53 -14.39 8.75
CA ALA A 171 -15.47 -13.01 8.29
C ALA A 171 -16.52 -12.12 8.98
N LYS A 172 -17.74 -12.63 9.22
CA LYS A 172 -18.76 -11.90 10.01
C LYS A 172 -18.26 -11.60 11.43
N LYS A 173 -17.63 -12.57 12.10
CA LYS A 173 -17.03 -12.35 13.42
C LYS A 173 -15.86 -11.37 13.35
N TRP A 174 -15.03 -11.48 12.32
CA TRP A 174 -13.93 -10.55 12.06
C TRP A 174 -14.43 -9.12 11.92
N LEU A 175 -15.44 -8.88 11.10
CA LEU A 175 -15.96 -7.54 10.81
C LEU A 175 -16.68 -6.89 12.02
N THR A 176 -17.19 -7.70 12.96
CA THR A 176 -17.85 -7.21 14.19
C THR A 176 -16.89 -6.98 15.36
N ALA A 177 -15.68 -7.51 15.30
CA ALA A 177 -14.74 -7.40 16.42
C ALA A 177 -14.29 -5.94 16.61
N PRO A 178 -14.28 -5.40 17.86
CA PRO A 178 -13.71 -4.09 18.16
C PRO A 178 -12.20 -4.12 17.88
N ARG A 179 -11.65 -3.02 17.36
CA ARG A 179 -10.27 -2.97 16.91
C ARG A 179 -9.56 -1.69 17.28
N ASP A 180 -8.27 -1.81 17.55
CA ASP A 180 -7.40 -0.69 17.85
C ASP A 180 -7.07 0.14 16.61
N SER A 181 -6.62 1.36 16.82
CA SER A 181 -6.47 2.40 15.80
C SER A 181 -5.40 2.14 14.73
N ALA A 182 -4.41 1.27 14.98
CA ALA A 182 -3.30 1.02 14.06
C ALA A 182 -3.68 0.13 12.86
N GLY A 183 -4.67 -0.77 13.03
CA GLY A 183 -5.18 -1.62 11.97
C GLY A 183 -6.65 -1.39 11.71
N SER A 184 -7.07 -1.21 10.47
CA SER A 184 -8.48 -1.20 10.09
C SER A 184 -8.85 -2.53 9.44
N THR A 185 -10.06 -2.95 9.68
CA THR A 185 -10.56 -4.27 9.36
C THR A 185 -11.86 -4.25 8.61
N GLY A 186 -12.29 -3.08 8.21
CA GLY A 186 -13.48 -2.91 7.39
C GLY A 186 -13.24 -3.31 5.92
N TRP A 187 -12.50 -4.40 5.67
CA TRP A 187 -12.19 -4.88 4.34
C TRP A 187 -12.72 -6.30 4.14
N VAL A 188 -13.25 -6.57 2.94
CA VAL A 188 -13.54 -7.89 2.40
C VAL A 188 -12.72 -8.03 1.13
N ALA A 189 -11.91 -9.06 1.06
CA ALA A 189 -10.96 -9.26 -0.03
C ALA A 189 -11.33 -10.49 -0.87
N PRO A 190 -12.29 -10.42 -1.82
CA PRO A 190 -12.40 -11.43 -2.85
C PRO A 190 -11.10 -11.42 -3.66
N HIS A 191 -10.38 -12.56 -3.69
CA HIS A 191 -9.07 -12.58 -4.35
C HIS A 191 -9.16 -12.07 -5.80
N SER A 192 -10.10 -12.63 -6.57
CA SER A 192 -10.31 -12.29 -7.98
C SER A 192 -11.64 -12.84 -8.50
N THR A 193 -12.09 -12.35 -9.65
CA THR A 193 -13.28 -12.86 -10.34
C THR A 193 -13.05 -14.19 -11.06
N TYR A 194 -11.80 -14.61 -11.28
CA TYR A 194 -11.51 -15.93 -11.86
C TYR A 194 -11.44 -17.07 -10.84
N LEU A 195 -11.23 -16.77 -9.55
CA LEU A 195 -11.19 -17.77 -8.47
C LEU A 195 -12.55 -17.94 -7.75
N LEU A 196 -13.49 -17.02 -7.94
CA LEU A 196 -14.79 -17.06 -7.29
C LEU A 196 -15.91 -17.11 -8.33
N ASP A 197 -16.97 -17.89 -8.05
CA ASP A 197 -18.16 -17.88 -8.86
C ASP A 197 -19.08 -16.67 -8.57
N GLU A 198 -20.07 -16.44 -9.44
CA GLU A 198 -20.97 -15.28 -9.33
C GLU A 198 -21.80 -15.31 -8.05
N LYS A 199 -22.23 -16.50 -7.60
CA LYS A 199 -22.98 -16.66 -6.35
C LYS A 199 -22.12 -16.29 -5.14
N GLN A 200 -20.85 -16.71 -5.12
CA GLN A 200 -19.88 -16.36 -4.09
C GLN A 200 -19.64 -14.85 -4.08
N LEU A 201 -19.43 -14.24 -5.24
CA LEU A 201 -19.24 -12.79 -5.38
C LEU A 201 -20.46 -12.00 -4.88
N CYS A 202 -21.68 -12.41 -5.24
CA CYS A 202 -22.91 -11.79 -4.72
C CYS A 202 -23.01 -11.91 -3.19
N THR A 203 -22.66 -13.08 -2.63
CA THR A 203 -22.63 -13.27 -1.18
C THR A 203 -21.64 -12.35 -0.48
N LEU A 204 -20.48 -12.11 -1.09
CA LEU A 204 -19.49 -11.16 -0.56
C LEU A 204 -19.94 -9.71 -0.68
N ALA A 205 -20.71 -9.36 -1.72
CA ALA A 205 -21.33 -8.05 -1.83
C ALA A 205 -22.38 -7.81 -0.74
N GLU A 206 -23.19 -8.83 -0.42
CA GLU A 206 -24.14 -8.79 0.70
C GLU A 206 -23.38 -8.62 2.03
N LEU A 207 -22.32 -9.39 2.25
CA LEU A 207 -21.46 -9.27 3.44
C LEU A 207 -20.87 -7.86 3.55
N ALA A 208 -20.30 -7.34 2.48
CA ALA A 208 -19.71 -6.01 2.47
C ALA A 208 -20.77 -4.92 2.76
N SER A 209 -21.98 -5.09 2.22
CA SER A 209 -23.09 -4.16 2.47
C SER A 209 -23.60 -4.24 3.92
N GLU A 210 -23.70 -5.44 4.50
CA GLU A 210 -24.14 -5.68 5.89
C GLU A 210 -23.23 -4.98 6.91
N PHE A 211 -21.91 -4.96 6.64
CA PHE A 211 -20.91 -4.43 7.57
C PHE A 211 -20.27 -3.11 7.12
N GLU A 212 -20.81 -2.47 6.08
CA GLU A 212 -20.21 -1.28 5.45
C GLU A 212 -18.72 -1.47 5.10
N ALA A 213 -18.34 -2.72 4.79
CA ALA A 213 -16.97 -3.08 4.48
C ALA A 213 -16.58 -2.66 3.07
N ARG A 214 -15.29 -2.41 2.89
CA ARG A 214 -14.69 -2.03 1.60
C ARG A 214 -14.24 -3.27 0.85
N ILE A 215 -14.14 -3.16 -0.47
CA ILE A 215 -13.70 -4.26 -1.33
C ILE A 215 -12.28 -4.00 -1.81
N HIS A 216 -11.43 -5.02 -1.68
CA HIS A 216 -10.09 -5.06 -2.24
C HIS A 216 -9.96 -6.33 -3.10
N VAL A 217 -9.60 -6.20 -4.38
CA VAL A 217 -9.65 -7.30 -5.35
C VAL A 217 -8.62 -7.13 -6.46
N HIS A 218 -7.99 -8.23 -6.92
CA HIS A 218 -7.20 -8.23 -8.16
C HIS A 218 -8.15 -8.22 -9.35
N ALA A 219 -7.88 -7.38 -10.34
CA ALA A 219 -8.75 -7.24 -11.51
C ALA A 219 -7.99 -6.82 -12.76
N ALA A 220 -8.24 -7.53 -13.85
CA ALA A 220 -7.72 -7.26 -15.19
C ALA A 220 -6.17 -7.18 -15.22
N GLU A 221 -5.50 -8.11 -14.56
CA GLU A 221 -4.05 -8.13 -14.43
C GLU A 221 -3.38 -8.72 -15.67
N THR A 222 -3.82 -9.89 -16.14
CA THR A 222 -3.21 -10.61 -17.28
C THR A 222 -4.20 -10.98 -18.36
N VAL A 223 -3.70 -11.25 -19.56
CA VAL A 223 -4.52 -11.79 -20.67
C VAL A 223 -5.13 -13.13 -20.29
N GLY A 224 -4.38 -13.96 -19.54
CA GLY A 224 -4.87 -15.26 -19.05
C GLY A 224 -6.08 -15.08 -18.12
N GLU A 225 -6.02 -14.16 -17.17
CA GLU A 225 -7.16 -13.80 -16.34
C GLU A 225 -8.38 -13.39 -17.17
N MET A 226 -8.19 -12.47 -18.12
CA MET A 226 -9.29 -12.00 -18.98
C MET A 226 -10.01 -13.15 -19.68
N GLN A 227 -9.24 -14.13 -20.20
CA GLN A 227 -9.78 -15.32 -20.86
C GLN A 227 -10.53 -16.23 -19.89
N LEU A 228 -9.97 -16.47 -18.69
CA LEU A 228 -10.60 -17.30 -17.66
C LEU A 228 -11.91 -16.68 -17.17
N VAL A 229 -11.92 -15.37 -16.91
CA VAL A 229 -13.12 -14.64 -16.48
C VAL A 229 -14.19 -14.66 -17.58
N ALA A 230 -13.83 -14.37 -18.82
CA ALA A 230 -14.79 -14.42 -19.96
C ALA A 230 -15.42 -15.81 -20.09
N LYS A 231 -14.61 -16.88 -19.97
CA LYS A 231 -15.11 -18.26 -20.00
C LYS A 231 -16.04 -18.59 -18.83
N ARG A 232 -15.68 -18.17 -17.62
CA ARG A 232 -16.45 -18.46 -16.38
C ARG A 232 -17.74 -17.64 -16.29
N HIS A 233 -17.71 -16.41 -16.78
CA HIS A 233 -18.78 -15.41 -16.57
C HIS A 233 -19.47 -14.96 -17.87
N GLY A 234 -19.54 -15.84 -18.87
CA GLY A 234 -20.38 -15.60 -20.08
C GLY A 234 -19.90 -14.45 -20.96
N GLY A 235 -18.58 -14.30 -21.15
CA GLY A 235 -17.95 -13.30 -22.02
C GLY A 235 -17.69 -11.94 -21.37
N ARG A 236 -18.03 -11.77 -20.08
CA ARG A 236 -17.83 -10.51 -19.34
C ARG A 236 -16.36 -10.29 -18.95
N THR A 237 -15.99 -9.02 -18.80
CA THR A 237 -14.69 -8.62 -18.21
C THR A 237 -14.73 -8.72 -16.68
N PRO A 238 -13.57 -8.76 -15.99
CA PRO A 238 -13.52 -8.68 -14.53
C PRO A 238 -14.29 -7.50 -13.96
N ILE A 239 -14.21 -6.33 -14.60
CA ILE A 239 -14.88 -5.10 -14.16
C ILE A 239 -16.40 -5.20 -14.33
N GLN A 240 -16.88 -5.75 -15.43
CA GLN A 240 -18.32 -6.00 -15.65
C GLN A 240 -18.87 -6.97 -14.60
N VAL A 241 -18.15 -8.05 -14.30
CA VAL A 241 -18.55 -9.00 -13.25
C VAL A 241 -18.64 -8.33 -11.88
N LEU A 242 -17.65 -7.50 -11.52
CA LEU A 242 -17.67 -6.75 -10.26
C LEU A 242 -18.82 -5.73 -10.21
N ALA A 243 -19.16 -5.10 -11.34
CA ALA A 243 -20.28 -4.17 -11.43
C ALA A 243 -21.62 -4.90 -11.25
N ASP A 244 -21.83 -6.00 -11.96
CA ASP A 244 -23.08 -6.80 -11.93
C ASP A 244 -23.31 -7.40 -10.54
N THR A 245 -22.25 -7.85 -9.86
CA THR A 245 -22.30 -8.39 -8.49
C THR A 245 -22.29 -7.30 -7.41
N LYS A 246 -22.25 -5.99 -7.76
CA LYS A 246 -22.25 -4.84 -6.84
C LYS A 246 -20.98 -4.70 -6.00
N LEU A 247 -19.90 -5.36 -6.36
CA LEU A 247 -18.60 -5.27 -5.67
C LEU A 247 -17.75 -4.09 -6.17
N LEU A 248 -18.07 -3.49 -7.33
CA LEU A 248 -17.24 -2.45 -7.94
C LEU A 248 -17.29 -1.11 -7.19
N ARG A 249 -18.40 -0.79 -6.54
CA ARG A 249 -18.61 0.52 -5.94
C ARG A 249 -17.59 0.81 -4.85
N ARG A 250 -16.80 1.87 -5.04
CA ARG A 250 -15.73 2.32 -4.11
C ARG A 250 -14.72 1.23 -3.77
N SER A 251 -14.56 0.22 -4.64
CA SER A 251 -13.57 -0.83 -4.47
C SER A 251 -12.17 -0.34 -4.78
N VAL A 252 -11.19 -1.07 -4.27
CA VAL A 252 -9.77 -0.95 -4.60
C VAL A 252 -9.42 -2.13 -5.52
N LEU A 253 -9.09 -1.79 -6.77
CA LEU A 253 -8.77 -2.73 -7.84
C LEU A 253 -7.26 -2.77 -8.02
N ALA A 254 -6.61 -3.88 -7.67
CA ALA A 254 -5.19 -4.04 -7.94
C ALA A 254 -4.95 -4.33 -9.44
N HIS A 255 -3.86 -3.79 -9.97
CA HIS A 255 -3.33 -3.92 -11.33
C HIS A 255 -4.06 -3.10 -12.40
N GLY A 256 -5.26 -3.49 -12.85
CA GLY A 256 -6.01 -2.76 -13.88
C GLY A 256 -5.24 -2.59 -15.20
N VAL A 257 -4.55 -3.66 -15.68
CA VAL A 257 -3.70 -3.62 -16.87
C VAL A 257 -4.52 -3.70 -18.15
N HIS A 258 -5.45 -4.67 -18.24
CA HIS A 258 -6.21 -4.99 -19.44
C HIS A 258 -7.64 -4.43 -19.38
N LEU A 259 -7.77 -3.11 -19.33
CA LEU A 259 -9.08 -2.43 -19.28
C LEU A 259 -9.52 -1.97 -20.68
N SER A 260 -10.78 -2.20 -21.03
CA SER A 260 -11.44 -1.57 -22.14
C SER A 260 -11.89 -0.13 -21.81
N ASP A 261 -12.37 0.63 -22.80
CA ASP A 261 -12.94 1.95 -22.56
C ASP A 261 -14.22 1.86 -21.70
N ASP A 262 -15.04 0.83 -21.93
CA ASP A 262 -16.23 0.57 -21.12
C ASP A 262 -15.87 0.21 -19.67
N ASP A 263 -14.80 -0.57 -19.44
CA ASP A 263 -14.32 -0.87 -18.09
C ASP A 263 -13.88 0.40 -17.38
N ILE A 264 -13.14 1.28 -18.05
CA ILE A 264 -12.70 2.57 -17.48
C ILE A 264 -13.93 3.44 -17.12
N ALA A 265 -14.94 3.48 -17.98
CA ALA A 265 -16.18 4.22 -17.70
C ALA A 265 -16.94 3.63 -16.49
N LEU A 266 -17.01 2.29 -16.37
CA LEU A 266 -17.60 1.61 -15.22
C LEU A 266 -16.83 1.92 -13.91
N ILE A 267 -15.50 1.87 -13.95
CA ILE A 267 -14.64 2.19 -12.79
C ILE A 267 -14.90 3.64 -12.33
N ALA A 268 -14.90 4.59 -13.27
CA ALA A 268 -15.14 6.01 -12.98
C ALA A 268 -16.54 6.24 -12.37
N SER A 269 -17.58 5.69 -12.98
CA SER A 269 -18.97 5.87 -12.53
C SER A 269 -19.25 5.24 -11.15
N ASN A 270 -18.47 4.22 -10.76
CA ASN A 270 -18.57 3.56 -9.45
C ASN A 270 -17.63 4.16 -8.40
N SER A 271 -16.86 5.19 -8.74
CA SER A 271 -15.84 5.80 -7.84
C SER A 271 -14.86 4.77 -7.27
N ALA A 272 -14.54 3.74 -8.06
CA ALA A 272 -13.53 2.75 -7.70
C ALA A 272 -12.12 3.32 -7.93
N THR A 273 -11.15 2.81 -7.19
CA THR A 273 -9.74 3.19 -7.31
C THR A 273 -8.96 2.09 -8.02
N VAL A 274 -8.09 2.45 -8.94
CA VAL A 274 -7.10 1.52 -9.52
C VAL A 274 -5.78 1.69 -8.80
N VAL A 275 -5.21 0.59 -8.31
CA VAL A 275 -3.87 0.55 -7.73
C VAL A 275 -2.90 0.00 -8.76
N HIS A 276 -2.06 0.88 -9.29
CA HIS A 276 -1.03 0.50 -10.24
C HIS A 276 0.16 -0.14 -9.53
N CYS A 277 0.51 -1.36 -9.93
CA CYS A 277 1.60 -2.16 -9.38
C CYS A 277 2.69 -2.39 -10.44
N PRO A 278 3.43 -1.33 -10.88
CA PRO A 278 4.24 -1.40 -12.09
C PRO A 278 5.37 -2.43 -11.98
N ALA A 279 6.02 -2.59 -10.83
CA ALA A 279 7.12 -3.53 -10.67
C ALA A 279 6.67 -4.98 -10.90
N SER A 280 5.56 -5.38 -10.28
CA SER A 280 4.96 -6.71 -10.47
C SER A 280 4.48 -6.91 -11.91
N ASN A 281 3.73 -5.94 -12.46
CA ASN A 281 3.19 -6.03 -13.81
C ASN A 281 4.29 -6.21 -14.87
N PHE A 282 5.46 -5.57 -14.68
CA PHE A 282 6.58 -5.68 -15.62
C PHE A 282 7.37 -6.97 -15.41
N LYS A 283 7.62 -7.35 -14.15
CA LYS A 283 8.32 -8.61 -13.85
C LYS A 283 7.58 -9.83 -14.38
N LEU A 284 6.25 -9.86 -14.22
CA LEU A 284 5.38 -10.94 -14.69
C LEU A 284 4.96 -10.78 -16.16
N ALA A 285 5.46 -9.74 -16.85
CA ALA A 285 5.09 -9.41 -18.22
C ALA A 285 3.57 -9.28 -18.45
N SER A 286 2.83 -8.86 -17.41
CA SER A 286 1.37 -8.68 -17.47
C SER A 286 0.98 -7.59 -18.47
N GLY A 287 1.82 -6.56 -18.65
CA GLY A 287 1.58 -5.48 -19.60
C GLY A 287 1.70 -4.08 -18.98
N VAL A 288 1.24 -3.07 -19.71
CA VAL A 288 1.26 -1.66 -19.28
C VAL A 288 -0.16 -1.15 -19.08
N ALA A 289 -0.48 -0.77 -17.83
CA ALA A 289 -1.80 -0.25 -17.49
C ALA A 289 -2.07 1.12 -18.18
N ARG A 290 -3.34 1.38 -18.52
CA ARG A 290 -3.81 2.57 -19.21
C ARG A 290 -3.98 3.76 -18.25
N ILE A 291 -2.90 4.14 -17.55
CA ILE A 291 -2.93 5.14 -16.48
C ILE A 291 -3.42 6.51 -16.97
N LEU A 292 -3.01 6.94 -18.16
CA LEU A 292 -3.41 8.23 -18.71
C LEU A 292 -4.90 8.28 -19.09
N ASP A 293 -5.47 7.15 -19.54
CA ASP A 293 -6.89 7.08 -19.85
C ASP A 293 -7.75 7.07 -18.57
N LEU A 294 -7.29 6.33 -17.55
CA LEU A 294 -7.91 6.34 -16.21
C LEU A 294 -7.88 7.76 -15.61
N GLN A 295 -6.74 8.48 -15.73
CA GLN A 295 -6.61 9.85 -15.26
C GLN A 295 -7.59 10.79 -15.97
N ARG A 296 -7.70 10.70 -17.31
CA ARG A 296 -8.66 11.49 -18.10
C ARG A 296 -10.12 11.21 -17.72
N ALA A 297 -10.42 9.98 -17.36
CA ALA A 297 -11.76 9.58 -16.89
C ALA A 297 -12.03 10.01 -15.43
N GLY A 298 -11.08 10.64 -14.73
CA GLY A 298 -11.24 11.09 -13.37
C GLY A 298 -11.15 9.97 -12.31
N VAL A 299 -10.65 8.79 -12.69
CA VAL A 299 -10.44 7.68 -11.76
C VAL A 299 -9.33 8.02 -10.77
N ASN A 300 -9.54 7.74 -9.48
CA ASN A 300 -8.47 7.80 -8.51
C ASN A 300 -7.45 6.68 -8.79
N ILE A 301 -6.18 7.05 -8.92
CA ILE A 301 -5.09 6.11 -9.19
C ILE A 301 -4.09 6.20 -8.04
N ALA A 302 -3.83 5.08 -7.41
CA ALA A 302 -2.83 4.94 -6.35
C ALA A 302 -1.71 3.97 -6.78
N LEU A 303 -0.65 3.87 -5.98
CA LEU A 303 0.45 2.94 -6.20
C LEU A 303 0.43 1.80 -5.19
N GLY A 304 0.87 0.64 -5.64
CA GLY A 304 1.12 -0.54 -4.83
C GLY A 304 2.41 -1.25 -5.26
N THR A 305 2.99 -2.02 -4.35
CA THR A 305 4.16 -2.86 -4.66
C THR A 305 3.79 -4.26 -5.11
N ASP A 306 2.54 -4.65 -4.83
CA ASP A 306 2.15 -6.05 -4.83
C ASP A 306 2.96 -6.87 -3.80
N GLY A 307 2.97 -8.19 -3.87
CA GLY A 307 3.71 -9.04 -2.96
C GLY A 307 5.23 -9.02 -3.23
N PRO A 308 6.06 -9.15 -2.18
CA PRO A 308 7.51 -9.26 -2.35
C PRO A 308 7.97 -10.59 -2.97
N ALA A 309 7.04 -11.48 -3.33
CA ALA A 309 7.31 -12.62 -4.20
C ALA A 309 7.10 -12.27 -5.69
N SER A 310 6.13 -11.40 -6.01
CA SER A 310 5.84 -10.95 -7.38
C SER A 310 6.68 -9.74 -7.80
N GLY A 311 6.84 -8.72 -6.92
CA GLY A 311 7.67 -7.54 -7.18
C GLY A 311 9.12 -7.64 -6.69
N ASN A 312 9.44 -8.64 -5.87
CA ASN A 312 10.70 -8.87 -5.16
C ASN A 312 11.08 -7.86 -4.08
N ASP A 313 10.43 -6.73 -3.98
CA ASP A 313 10.65 -5.73 -2.92
C ASP A 313 9.34 -5.09 -2.42
N ILE A 314 9.48 -4.27 -1.38
CA ILE A 314 8.41 -3.39 -0.89
C ILE A 314 8.97 -1.96 -0.99
N ASP A 315 9.14 -1.48 -2.24
CA ASP A 315 9.77 -0.18 -2.52
C ASP A 315 8.88 0.68 -3.42
N LEU A 316 8.12 1.60 -2.81
CA LEU A 316 7.29 2.55 -3.57
C LEU A 316 8.10 3.57 -4.37
N TRP A 317 9.37 3.82 -4.04
CA TRP A 317 10.22 4.72 -4.84
C TRP A 317 10.50 4.14 -6.22
N ILE A 318 10.66 2.81 -6.30
CA ILE A 318 10.75 2.08 -7.58
C ILE A 318 9.41 2.18 -8.32
N ALA A 319 8.29 1.93 -7.64
CA ALA A 319 6.96 2.00 -8.25
C ALA A 319 6.65 3.40 -8.82
N ILE A 320 6.98 4.48 -8.09
CA ILE A 320 6.85 5.87 -8.54
C ILE A 320 7.60 6.09 -9.86
N ARG A 321 8.87 5.69 -9.93
CA ARG A 321 9.71 5.88 -11.13
C ARG A 321 9.23 5.05 -12.31
N LEU A 322 8.90 3.79 -12.09
CA LEU A 322 8.40 2.91 -13.15
C LEU A 322 7.08 3.42 -13.73
N ALA A 323 6.15 3.86 -12.87
CA ALA A 323 4.90 4.46 -13.31
C ALA A 323 5.14 5.66 -14.23
N GLY A 324 6.01 6.59 -13.83
CA GLY A 324 6.32 7.77 -14.62
C GLY A 324 7.00 7.45 -15.95
N TYR A 325 8.08 6.68 -15.92
CA TYR A 325 8.89 6.41 -17.10
C TYR A 325 8.15 5.58 -18.15
N MET A 326 7.36 4.61 -17.72
CA MET A 326 6.61 3.76 -18.64
C MET A 326 5.51 4.56 -19.36
N GLN A 327 4.74 5.38 -18.65
CA GLN A 327 3.69 6.19 -19.29
C GLN A 327 4.27 7.20 -20.29
N LYS A 328 5.38 7.86 -19.98
CA LYS A 328 6.10 8.73 -20.90
C LYS A 328 6.58 7.99 -22.16
N THR A 329 7.08 6.79 -22.00
CA THR A 329 7.55 5.93 -23.10
C THR A 329 6.39 5.50 -24.01
N VAL A 330 5.28 5.04 -23.44
CA VAL A 330 4.12 4.58 -24.20
C VAL A 330 3.43 5.75 -24.93
N ALA A 331 3.28 6.88 -24.24
CA ALA A 331 2.71 8.09 -24.85
C ALA A 331 3.65 8.77 -25.86
N LYS A 332 4.95 8.44 -25.87
CA LYS A 332 5.99 9.17 -26.61
C LYS A 332 5.99 10.66 -26.29
N ASP A 333 5.65 11.01 -25.07
CA ASP A 333 5.55 12.37 -24.59
C ASP A 333 6.16 12.45 -23.17
N PRO A 334 7.26 13.21 -22.98
CA PRO A 334 7.90 13.34 -21.68
C PRO A 334 7.11 14.20 -20.69
N SER A 335 6.09 14.93 -21.14
CA SER A 335 5.30 15.83 -20.31
C SER A 335 4.15 15.15 -19.56
N VAL A 336 3.73 13.96 -19.99
CA VAL A 336 2.62 13.25 -19.34
C VAL A 336 3.00 12.75 -17.94
N LEU A 337 2.03 12.64 -17.08
CA LEU A 337 2.14 12.17 -15.69
C LEU A 337 3.30 12.88 -14.96
N PRO A 338 3.16 14.20 -14.71
CA PRO A 338 4.21 14.99 -14.08
C PRO A 338 4.53 14.51 -12.66
N ALA A 339 5.69 14.90 -12.14
CA ALA A 339 6.20 14.45 -10.85
C ALA A 339 5.21 14.66 -9.68
N VAL A 340 4.49 15.77 -9.69
CA VAL A 340 3.47 16.06 -8.67
C VAL A 340 2.37 14.99 -8.64
N ASP A 341 1.92 14.49 -9.79
CA ASP A 341 0.90 13.44 -9.87
C ASP A 341 1.43 12.12 -9.33
N LEU A 342 2.69 11.78 -9.64
CA LEU A 342 3.36 10.58 -9.12
C LEU A 342 3.47 10.61 -7.59
N VAL A 343 3.84 11.76 -7.01
CA VAL A 343 3.89 11.93 -5.55
C VAL A 343 2.49 11.79 -4.96
N ARG A 344 1.46 12.37 -5.59
CA ARG A 344 0.07 12.23 -5.15
C ARG A 344 -0.41 10.77 -5.20
N MET A 345 -0.04 10.01 -6.24
CA MET A 345 -0.38 8.58 -6.35
C MET A 345 0.19 7.74 -5.19
N ALA A 346 1.38 8.09 -4.70
CA ALA A 346 2.05 7.40 -3.60
C ALA A 346 1.63 7.89 -2.20
N THR A 347 0.79 8.92 -2.10
CA THR A 347 0.41 9.59 -0.85
C THR A 347 -1.09 9.81 -0.76
N ILE A 348 -1.60 11.01 -1.09
CA ILE A 348 -3.01 11.39 -0.91
C ILE A 348 -3.98 10.53 -1.72
N ASN A 349 -3.61 10.06 -2.91
CA ASN A 349 -4.47 9.18 -3.68
C ASN A 349 -4.57 7.78 -3.05
N GLY A 350 -3.47 7.28 -2.46
CA GLY A 350 -3.49 6.10 -1.61
C GLY A 350 -4.40 6.28 -0.40
N ALA A 351 -4.31 7.43 0.29
CA ALA A 351 -5.20 7.75 1.39
C ALA A 351 -6.69 7.76 0.96
N LYS A 352 -7.00 8.32 -0.22
CA LYS A 352 -8.36 8.27 -0.80
C LYS A 352 -8.81 6.85 -1.10
N ALA A 353 -7.93 6.01 -1.65
CA ALA A 353 -8.22 4.59 -1.89
C ALA A 353 -8.65 3.89 -0.60
N LEU A 354 -7.97 4.21 0.51
CA LEU A 354 -8.24 3.63 1.83
C LEU A 354 -9.33 4.40 2.60
N GLN A 355 -9.88 5.50 2.04
CA GLN A 355 -10.81 6.43 2.70
C GLN A 355 -10.24 7.02 4.00
N LEU A 356 -8.94 7.29 4.02
CA LEU A 356 -8.19 7.88 5.12
C LEU A 356 -7.69 9.30 4.78
N ASP A 357 -8.09 9.87 3.66
CA ASP A 357 -7.61 11.17 3.16
C ASP A 357 -7.99 12.35 4.05
N HIS A 358 -8.98 12.18 4.91
CA HIS A 358 -9.32 13.13 5.98
C HIS A 358 -8.38 13.05 7.20
N ILE A 359 -7.54 12.00 7.28
CA ILE A 359 -6.65 11.72 8.43
C ILE A 359 -5.18 11.81 8.03
N ILE A 360 -4.79 11.26 6.86
CA ILE A 360 -3.40 11.12 6.40
C ILE A 360 -3.27 11.42 4.91
N GLY A 361 -2.05 11.28 4.36
CA GLY A 361 -1.76 11.39 2.92
C GLY A 361 -1.40 12.80 2.46
N SER A 362 -1.55 13.80 3.32
CA SER A 362 -1.06 15.16 3.13
C SER A 362 -0.67 15.77 4.48
N LEU A 363 0.18 16.78 4.48
CA LEU A 363 0.56 17.53 5.68
C LEU A 363 -0.34 18.75 5.81
N GLU A 364 -1.37 18.63 6.63
CA GLU A 364 -2.37 19.68 6.89
C GLU A 364 -2.68 19.73 8.40
N VAL A 365 -2.94 20.93 8.92
CA VAL A 365 -3.34 21.11 10.32
C VAL A 365 -4.59 20.29 10.62
N GLY A 366 -4.56 19.52 11.70
CA GLY A 366 -5.64 18.62 12.13
C GLY A 366 -5.50 17.18 11.65
N LYS A 367 -4.68 16.89 10.64
CA LYS A 367 -4.36 15.51 10.22
C LYS A 367 -3.33 14.88 11.15
N ARG A 368 -3.25 13.56 11.12
CA ARG A 368 -2.23 12.78 11.85
C ARG A 368 -0.86 13.03 11.23
N ALA A 369 0.16 13.10 12.09
CA ALA A 369 1.53 13.26 11.63
C ALA A 369 2.12 11.91 11.18
N ASP A 370 1.66 11.45 10.01
CA ASP A 370 2.23 10.35 9.25
C ASP A 370 3.12 10.99 8.18
N LEU A 371 4.42 11.07 8.42
CA LEU A 371 5.35 11.82 7.59
C LEU A 371 6.76 11.20 7.56
N ILE A 372 7.53 11.61 6.57
CA ILE A 372 8.93 11.25 6.43
C ILE A 372 9.80 12.51 6.32
N VAL A 373 11.01 12.41 6.85
CA VAL A 373 12.08 13.38 6.68
C VAL A 373 13.19 12.72 5.87
N LEU A 374 13.53 13.29 4.73
CA LEU A 374 14.62 12.80 3.90
C LEU A 374 15.99 13.22 4.46
N ASP A 375 17.07 12.67 3.92
CA ASP A 375 18.42 13.00 4.35
C ASP A 375 18.91 14.27 3.63
N ALA A 376 19.17 15.33 4.39
CA ALA A 376 19.71 16.60 3.85
C ALA A 376 21.11 16.44 3.21
N ASP A 377 21.87 15.45 3.66
CA ASP A 377 23.27 15.24 3.25
C ASP A 377 23.38 14.17 2.14
N SER A 378 22.24 13.72 1.57
CA SER A 378 22.26 12.71 0.50
C SER A 378 22.83 13.30 -0.79
N PRO A 379 23.90 12.70 -1.36
CA PRO A 379 24.45 13.16 -2.65
C PRO A 379 23.45 13.04 -3.80
N SER A 380 22.55 12.06 -3.77
CA SER A 380 21.54 11.83 -4.82
C SER A 380 20.44 12.89 -4.83
N LEU A 381 20.26 13.64 -3.73
CA LEU A 381 19.26 14.68 -3.60
C LEU A 381 19.84 16.10 -3.76
N THR A 382 21.13 16.24 -4.11
CA THR A 382 21.82 17.52 -4.22
C THR A 382 22.33 17.77 -5.62
N PRO A 383 21.97 18.89 -6.29
CA PRO A 383 21.00 19.90 -5.85
C PRO A 383 19.55 19.49 -6.06
N SER A 384 18.61 20.06 -5.29
CA SER A 384 17.17 19.91 -5.49
C SER A 384 16.57 21.23 -6.00
N PHE A 385 16.24 21.32 -7.29
CA PHE A 385 15.63 22.51 -7.89
C PHE A 385 14.10 22.49 -7.82
N GLU A 386 13.53 21.30 -7.98
CA GLU A 386 12.11 21.03 -7.98
C GLU A 386 11.80 19.87 -7.03
N PRO A 387 11.26 20.11 -5.83
CA PRO A 387 11.06 19.08 -4.82
C PRO A 387 10.24 17.88 -5.27
N HIS A 388 9.13 18.09 -6.01
CA HIS A 388 8.34 16.98 -6.54
C HIS A 388 9.15 16.13 -7.52
N THR A 389 9.96 16.74 -8.37
CA THR A 389 10.83 16.02 -9.30
C THR A 389 11.90 15.23 -8.54
N THR A 390 12.54 15.86 -7.54
CA THR A 390 13.52 15.19 -6.68
C THR A 390 12.89 13.97 -6.00
N ILE A 391 11.69 14.12 -5.41
CA ILE A 391 10.94 13.03 -4.78
C ILE A 391 10.67 11.91 -5.79
N ALA A 392 10.10 12.22 -6.94
CA ALA A 392 9.64 11.23 -7.89
C ALA A 392 10.78 10.50 -8.62
N THR A 393 11.96 11.12 -8.79
CA THR A 393 12.99 10.60 -9.69
C THR A 393 14.34 10.32 -9.03
N CYS A 394 14.67 10.98 -7.92
CA CYS A 394 15.97 10.87 -7.26
C CYS A 394 15.93 10.07 -5.96
N VAL A 395 14.89 10.26 -5.15
CA VAL A 395 14.79 9.62 -3.82
C VAL A 395 14.77 8.11 -3.93
N THR A 396 15.50 7.47 -3.04
CA THR A 396 15.48 6.02 -2.79
C THR A 396 15.14 5.75 -1.33
N ARG A 397 14.85 4.50 -0.98
CA ARG A 397 14.67 4.12 0.44
C ARG A 397 15.89 4.43 1.31
N ALA A 398 17.07 4.55 0.71
CA ALA A 398 18.30 4.89 1.42
C ALA A 398 18.31 6.35 1.90
N ASP A 399 17.51 7.21 1.31
CA ASP A 399 17.45 8.64 1.63
C ASP A 399 16.40 8.97 2.72
N VAL A 400 15.61 8.00 3.16
CA VAL A 400 14.63 8.16 4.26
C VAL A 400 15.37 8.14 5.59
N ARG A 401 15.39 9.27 6.31
CA ARG A 401 16.12 9.43 7.56
C ARG A 401 15.25 9.22 8.80
N HIS A 402 14.08 9.88 8.83
CA HIS A 402 13.13 9.72 9.94
C HIS A 402 11.75 9.41 9.38
N VAL A 403 10.99 8.62 10.12
CA VAL A 403 9.58 8.30 9.82
C VAL A 403 8.76 8.46 11.09
N LEU A 404 7.65 9.19 10.95
CA LEU A 404 6.64 9.32 11.98
C LEU A 404 5.36 8.64 11.52
N VAL A 405 4.73 7.90 12.43
CA VAL A 405 3.38 7.36 12.27
C VAL A 405 2.57 7.80 13.47
N ASP A 406 1.43 8.37 13.22
CA ASP A 406 0.52 8.84 14.29
C ASP A 406 1.20 9.80 15.29
N GLY A 407 2.13 10.63 14.79
CA GLY A 407 2.93 11.53 15.60
C GLY A 407 3.94 10.84 16.52
N GLN A 408 4.29 9.60 16.25
CA GLN A 408 5.34 8.86 16.95
C GLN A 408 6.51 8.58 16.00
N ILE A 409 7.74 8.81 16.45
CA ILE A 409 8.92 8.48 15.66
C ILE A 409 9.09 6.96 15.69
N VAL A 410 8.92 6.32 14.54
CA VAL A 410 9.09 4.86 14.36
C VAL A 410 10.43 4.52 13.70
N VAL A 411 11.00 5.47 12.94
CA VAL A 411 12.37 5.38 12.39
C VAL A 411 13.11 6.66 12.74
N ARG A 412 14.30 6.52 13.30
CA ARG A 412 15.20 7.62 13.63
C ARG A 412 16.59 7.34 13.07
N ASP A 413 17.13 8.29 12.31
CA ASP A 413 18.46 8.16 11.68
C ASP A 413 18.64 6.80 11.00
N ARG A 414 17.59 6.35 10.27
CA ARG A 414 17.52 5.07 9.53
C ARG A 414 17.50 3.81 10.40
N GLU A 415 17.27 3.94 11.69
CA GLU A 415 17.07 2.82 12.59
C GLU A 415 15.59 2.72 12.99
N CYS A 416 14.99 1.54 12.80
CA CYS A 416 13.64 1.26 13.25
C CYS A 416 13.63 1.07 14.77
N LEU A 417 12.74 1.82 15.45
CA LEU A 417 12.65 1.83 16.91
C LEU A 417 11.63 0.81 17.46
N THR A 418 10.75 0.29 16.58
CA THR A 418 9.62 -0.56 16.99
C THR A 418 9.81 -2.03 16.62
N ILE A 419 10.75 -2.36 15.75
CA ILE A 419 11.03 -3.73 15.32
C ILE A 419 12.51 -4.03 15.47
N ASP A 420 12.84 -5.14 16.16
CA ASP A 420 14.21 -5.64 16.21
C ASP A 420 14.64 -6.23 14.86
N ARG A 421 15.46 -5.48 14.14
CA ARG A 421 15.95 -5.84 12.80
C ARG A 421 16.62 -7.21 12.75
N LYS A 422 17.45 -7.54 13.76
CA LYS A 422 18.21 -8.80 13.77
C LYS A 422 17.29 -9.98 14.01
N SER A 423 16.33 -9.84 14.91
CA SER A 423 15.30 -10.84 15.21
C SER A 423 14.42 -11.10 13.99
N ALA A 424 13.84 -10.06 13.37
CA ALA A 424 12.97 -10.19 12.21
C ALA A 424 13.66 -10.91 11.04
N ILE A 425 14.91 -10.50 10.70
CA ILE A 425 15.70 -11.16 9.66
C ILE A 425 16.00 -12.63 10.01
N SER A 426 16.34 -12.92 11.26
CA SER A 426 16.68 -14.28 11.70
C SER A 426 15.49 -15.23 11.59
N LYS A 427 14.29 -14.78 12.02
CA LYS A 427 13.04 -15.55 11.92
C LYS A 427 12.73 -15.94 10.47
N VAL A 428 12.73 -14.97 9.57
CA VAL A 428 12.41 -15.21 8.15
C VAL A 428 13.49 -16.06 7.47
N ARG A 429 14.76 -15.85 7.79
CA ARG A 429 15.87 -16.68 7.29
C ARG A 429 15.75 -18.15 7.71
N ALA A 430 15.27 -18.41 8.92
CA ALA A 430 15.02 -19.76 9.40
C ALA A 430 13.83 -20.42 8.64
N LEU A 431 12.75 -19.67 8.41
CA LEU A 431 11.59 -20.13 7.64
C LEU A 431 11.92 -20.33 6.16
N GLY A 432 12.81 -19.55 5.57
CA GLY A 432 13.26 -19.69 4.19
C GLY A 432 13.85 -21.07 3.89
N LYS A 433 14.47 -21.74 4.87
CA LYS A 433 14.93 -23.14 4.73
C LYS A 433 13.74 -24.11 4.55
N GLN A 434 12.64 -23.86 5.24
CA GLN A 434 11.42 -24.67 5.11
C GLN A 434 10.74 -24.43 3.75
N VAL A 435 10.71 -23.18 3.30
CA VAL A 435 10.22 -22.80 1.96
C VAL A 435 11.01 -23.55 0.89
N LEU A 436 12.35 -23.48 0.93
CA LEU A 436 13.19 -24.19 -0.04
C LEU A 436 12.95 -25.71 -0.03
N ALA A 437 12.81 -26.30 1.16
CA ALA A 437 12.51 -27.73 1.29
C ALA A 437 11.11 -28.11 0.78
N SER A 438 10.16 -27.17 0.77
CA SER A 438 8.80 -27.41 0.28
C SER A 438 8.70 -27.47 -1.24
N VAL A 439 9.55 -26.73 -1.97
CA VAL A 439 9.55 -26.68 -3.44
C VAL A 439 10.49 -27.68 -4.09
N ASN A 440 11.52 -28.15 -3.39
CA ASN A 440 12.50 -29.11 -3.92
C ASN A 440 12.05 -30.59 -3.82
N LYS A 441 10.87 -30.87 -3.28
CA LYS A 441 10.34 -32.23 -3.11
C LYS A 441 9.32 -32.65 -4.18
N ASN A 442 9.21 -31.88 -5.27
CA ASN A 442 8.30 -32.19 -6.40
C ASN A 442 9.09 -32.60 -7.62
#